data_721cd4b748810caa44d38a09a6899979
#
_entry.id   721cd4b748810caa44d38a09a6899979
#
_cell.length_a   1.000
_cell.length_b   1.000
_cell.length_c   1.000
_cell.angle_alpha   90.00
_cell.angle_beta   90.00
_cell.angle_gamma   90.00
#
_symmetry.space_group_name_H-M   'P 1'
#
loop_
_entity.id
_entity.type
_entity.pdbx_description
1 polymer ?
#
loop_
_entity_poly.entity_id
_entity_poly.type
_entity_poly.pdbx_seq_one_letter_code
_entity_poly.pdbx_strand_id
1 'polypeptide(L)'
;MEGGIFHASTGWEHLLPPGLWQLRDPWAACRGQWDFLALTPLGCRMLAGQAVTAAVLLLPGDCGANGFRAETVVTYGLSPRDSITFSSLREPVLCVQRALPLACGGVLEPQEFPLPGLAGAEGLLPCVSARLLWTGSPYPP
;
A
#
# COMPACT_ATOMS: atom_id res chain seq x y z
N MET A 1 -10.67 1.65 13.87
CA MET A 1 -9.60 2.12 12.97
C MET A 1 -10.10 2.06 11.54
N GLU A 2 -9.93 3.16 10.81
CA GLU A 2 -10.40 3.28 9.45
C GLU A 2 -9.26 3.13 8.46
N GLY A 3 -9.33 2.10 7.64
CA GLY A 3 -8.37 1.85 6.59
C GLY A 3 -9.03 1.57 5.26
N GLY A 4 -8.40 1.99 4.17
CA GLY A 4 -8.92 1.78 2.83
C GLY A 4 -7.84 1.59 1.79
N ILE A 5 -8.24 1.03 0.67
CA ILE A 5 -7.44 1.00 -0.55
C ILE A 5 -8.28 1.58 -1.67
N PHE A 6 -7.71 2.56 -2.37
CA PHE A 6 -8.40 3.26 -3.43
C PHE A 6 -8.00 2.70 -4.79
N HIS A 7 -8.98 2.23 -5.53
CA HIS A 7 -8.87 1.63 -6.85
C HIS A 7 -8.05 0.33 -6.90
N ALA A 8 -8.33 -0.57 -5.97
CA ALA A 8 -7.83 -1.93 -6.08
C ALA A 8 -8.30 -2.57 -7.37
N SER A 9 -7.46 -3.39 -7.98
CA SER A 9 -7.81 -4.11 -9.20
C SER A 9 -8.87 -5.17 -8.91
N THR A 10 -9.72 -5.41 -9.91
CA THR A 10 -10.69 -6.49 -9.87
C THR A 10 -9.95 -7.83 -9.70
N GLY A 11 -10.47 -8.69 -8.84
CA GLY A 11 -9.85 -9.99 -8.56
C GLY A 11 -8.91 -10.00 -7.37
N TRP A 12 -8.68 -8.85 -6.72
CA TRP A 12 -7.83 -8.79 -5.53
C TRP A 12 -8.58 -9.07 -4.22
N GLU A 13 -9.88 -9.29 -4.27
CA GLU A 13 -10.71 -9.42 -3.08
C GLU A 13 -10.21 -10.49 -2.12
N HIS A 14 -9.71 -11.60 -2.66
CA HIS A 14 -9.17 -12.70 -1.86
C HIS A 14 -7.77 -12.41 -1.31
N LEU A 15 -7.08 -11.41 -1.86
CA LEU A 15 -5.74 -11.02 -1.41
C LEU A 15 -5.78 -9.89 -0.38
N LEU A 16 -6.86 -9.11 -0.37
CA LEU A 16 -6.99 -7.98 0.54
C LEU A 16 -7.46 -8.46 1.92
N PRO A 17 -6.92 -7.90 2.99
CA PRO A 17 -7.29 -8.30 4.34
C PRO A 17 -8.70 -7.83 4.69
N PRO A 18 -9.42 -8.52 5.58
CA PRO A 18 -10.69 -8.04 6.08
C PRO A 18 -10.50 -6.73 6.85
N GLY A 19 -11.53 -5.90 6.84
CA GLY A 19 -11.49 -4.61 7.54
C GLY A 19 -10.92 -3.48 6.71
N LEU A 20 -10.32 -3.76 5.57
CA LEU A 20 -9.80 -2.73 4.66
C LEU A 20 -10.89 -2.40 3.63
N TRP A 21 -11.37 -1.15 3.65
CA TRP A 21 -12.39 -0.69 2.72
C TRP A 21 -11.85 -0.62 1.29
N GLN A 22 -12.58 -1.16 0.34
CA GLN A 22 -12.24 -1.04 -1.07
C GLN A 22 -13.00 0.14 -1.67
N LEU A 23 -12.29 1.22 -1.93
CA LEU A 23 -12.87 2.47 -2.37
C LEU A 23 -12.68 2.66 -3.87
N ARG A 24 -13.71 3.18 -4.54
CA ARG A 24 -13.65 3.56 -5.95
C ARG A 24 -14.13 4.98 -6.20
N ASP A 25 -14.82 5.59 -5.25
CA ASP A 25 -15.32 6.93 -5.35
C ASP A 25 -14.29 7.91 -4.77
N PRO A 26 -13.75 8.85 -5.57
CA PRO A 26 -12.83 9.86 -5.08
C PRO A 26 -13.39 10.68 -3.90
N TRP A 27 -14.68 10.94 -3.90
CA TRP A 27 -15.33 11.64 -2.80
C TRP A 27 -15.14 10.89 -1.47
N ALA A 28 -15.36 9.60 -1.48
CA ALA A 28 -15.20 8.78 -0.26
C ALA A 28 -13.75 8.80 0.24
N ALA A 29 -12.77 8.77 -0.67
CA ALA A 29 -11.36 8.82 -0.30
C ALA A 29 -10.97 10.19 0.27
N CYS A 30 -11.48 11.29 -0.31
CA CYS A 30 -11.06 12.64 0.06
C CYS A 30 -11.73 13.16 1.34
N ARG A 31 -12.97 12.77 1.63
CA ARG A 31 -13.68 13.30 2.80
C ARG A 31 -13.32 12.58 4.10
N GLY A 32 -12.73 11.39 4.02
CA GLY A 32 -12.37 10.61 5.19
C GLY A 32 -11.10 11.10 5.85
N GLN A 33 -10.98 10.84 7.15
CA GLN A 33 -9.72 10.93 7.86
C GLN A 33 -9.30 9.49 8.14
N TRP A 34 -8.35 9.02 7.35
CA TRP A 34 -7.95 7.63 7.36
C TRP A 34 -6.81 7.40 8.36
N ASP A 35 -6.89 6.32 9.09
CA ASP A 35 -5.73 5.83 9.84
C ASP A 35 -4.71 5.23 8.89
N PHE A 36 -5.21 4.56 7.83
CA PHE A 36 -4.40 3.98 6.78
C PHE A 36 -5.13 4.11 5.45
N LEU A 37 -4.45 4.63 4.44
CA LEU A 37 -4.98 4.68 3.07
C LEU A 37 -3.92 4.24 2.09
N ALA A 38 -4.24 3.23 1.29
CA ALA A 38 -3.39 2.75 0.20
C ALA A 38 -3.95 3.23 -1.14
N LEU A 39 -3.06 3.69 -2.00
CA LEU A 39 -3.41 4.12 -3.35
C LEU A 39 -2.72 3.21 -4.37
N THR A 40 -3.50 2.68 -5.30
CA THR A 40 -2.93 2.03 -6.49
C THR A 40 -2.38 3.09 -7.45
N PRO A 41 -1.58 2.71 -8.46
CA PRO A 41 -1.13 3.70 -9.44
C PRO A 41 -2.27 4.47 -10.11
N LEU A 42 -3.34 3.77 -10.48
CA LEU A 42 -4.52 4.43 -11.04
C LEU A 42 -5.19 5.32 -10.00
N GLY A 43 -5.36 4.84 -8.77
CA GLY A 43 -5.95 5.61 -7.68
C GLY A 43 -5.18 6.89 -7.38
N CYS A 44 -3.86 6.81 -7.40
CA CYS A 44 -2.99 7.96 -7.18
C CYS A 44 -3.20 9.02 -8.27
N ARG A 45 -3.28 8.60 -9.53
CA ARG A 45 -3.56 9.52 -10.63
C ARG A 45 -4.94 10.16 -10.54
N MET A 46 -5.94 9.39 -10.11
CA MET A 46 -7.32 9.91 -9.99
C MET A 46 -7.46 10.94 -8.87
N LEU A 47 -6.63 10.85 -7.82
CA LEU A 47 -6.67 11.77 -6.70
C LEU A 47 -5.65 12.90 -6.81
N ALA A 48 -4.94 12.99 -7.91
CA ALA A 48 -3.94 14.04 -8.10
C ALA A 48 -4.57 15.43 -7.93
N GLY A 49 -3.97 16.27 -7.10
CA GLY A 49 -4.48 17.61 -6.81
C GLY A 49 -5.63 17.66 -5.79
N GLN A 50 -6.11 16.51 -5.33
CA GLN A 50 -7.15 16.46 -4.32
C GLN A 50 -6.56 16.48 -2.91
N ALA A 51 -7.33 17.00 -1.95
CA ALA A 51 -6.94 16.96 -0.55
C ALA A 51 -7.28 15.59 0.03
N VAL A 52 -6.26 14.85 0.45
CA VAL A 52 -6.41 13.53 1.07
C VAL A 52 -5.67 13.57 2.40
N THR A 53 -6.29 13.05 3.46
CA THR A 53 -5.71 13.03 4.79
C THR A 53 -5.67 11.61 5.33
N ALA A 54 -4.49 11.16 5.73
CA ALA A 54 -4.28 9.85 6.34
C ALA A 54 -3.15 9.92 7.36
N ALA A 55 -3.22 9.11 8.40
CA ALA A 55 -2.08 8.97 9.31
C ALA A 55 -0.93 8.25 8.60
N VAL A 56 -1.23 7.13 7.94
CA VAL A 56 -0.28 6.41 7.10
C VAL A 56 -0.84 6.37 5.68
N LEU A 57 -0.08 6.89 4.73
CA LEU A 57 -0.43 6.89 3.32
C LEU A 57 0.55 6.03 2.55
N LEU A 58 0.04 4.98 1.91
CA LEU A 58 0.83 4.07 1.07
C LEU A 58 0.56 4.41 -0.39
N LEU A 59 1.60 4.73 -1.14
CA LEU A 59 1.44 5.15 -2.53
C LEU A 59 2.63 4.74 -3.39
N PRO A 60 2.46 4.70 -4.74
CA PRO A 60 3.58 4.44 -5.63
C PRO A 60 4.67 5.48 -5.49
N GLY A 61 5.93 5.05 -5.52
CA GLY A 61 7.06 5.94 -5.35
C GLY A 61 7.23 6.98 -6.46
N ASP A 62 6.67 6.71 -7.64
CA ASP A 62 6.70 7.62 -8.79
C ASP A 62 5.48 8.54 -8.86
N CYS A 63 4.61 8.48 -7.87
CA CYS A 63 3.39 9.30 -7.80
C CYS A 63 3.67 10.59 -7.06
N GLY A 64 3.27 11.70 -7.65
CA GLY A 64 3.32 12.99 -6.95
C GLY A 64 2.31 13.03 -5.81
N ALA A 65 2.75 13.48 -4.65
CA ALA A 65 1.92 13.53 -3.44
C ALA A 65 1.33 14.92 -3.19
N ASN A 66 1.18 15.73 -4.23
CA ASN A 66 0.66 17.09 -4.11
C ASN A 66 -0.78 17.10 -3.60
N GLY A 67 -1.02 17.83 -2.51
CA GLY A 67 -2.33 17.91 -1.88
C GLY A 67 -2.60 16.83 -0.85
N PHE A 68 -1.76 15.82 -0.76
CA PHE A 68 -1.91 14.76 0.22
C PHE A 68 -1.29 15.17 1.55
N ARG A 69 -2.00 14.86 2.65
CA ARG A 69 -1.55 15.14 4.01
C ARG A 69 -1.46 13.83 4.78
N ALA A 70 -0.26 13.51 5.24
CA ALA A 70 -0.04 12.29 6.00
C ALA A 70 1.02 12.50 7.06
N GLU A 71 0.88 11.83 8.19
CA GLU A 71 1.93 11.80 9.22
C GLU A 71 3.12 11.00 8.71
N THR A 72 2.86 9.89 8.02
CA THR A 72 3.88 9.06 7.42
C THR A 72 3.46 8.68 6.01
N VAL A 73 4.38 8.87 5.06
CA VAL A 73 4.22 8.41 3.68
C VAL A 73 5.11 7.20 3.48
N VAL A 74 4.51 6.09 3.04
CA VAL A 74 5.23 4.87 2.69
C VAL A 74 5.10 4.66 1.19
N THR A 75 6.22 4.47 0.50
CA THR A 75 6.22 4.25 -0.93
C THR A 75 6.51 2.79 -1.27
N TYR A 76 5.87 2.33 -2.32
CA TYR A 76 6.18 1.03 -2.93
C TYR A 76 6.53 1.22 -4.40
N GLY A 77 7.34 0.34 -4.93
CA GLY A 77 7.77 0.38 -6.31
C GLY A 77 9.02 -0.45 -6.53
N LEU A 78 9.63 -0.30 -7.69
CA LEU A 78 10.82 -1.07 -8.05
C LEU A 78 12.12 -0.25 -7.94
N SER A 79 12.05 0.97 -7.39
CA SER A 79 13.21 1.80 -7.15
C SER A 79 13.87 1.45 -5.82
N PRO A 80 15.22 1.56 -5.73
CA PRO A 80 15.91 1.42 -4.43
C PRO A 80 15.48 2.45 -3.39
N ARG A 81 14.80 3.51 -3.80
CA ARG A 81 14.29 4.55 -2.90
C ARG A 81 12.96 4.19 -2.26
N ASP A 82 12.25 3.21 -2.82
CA ASP A 82 10.96 2.82 -2.28
C ASP A 82 11.13 2.07 -0.96
N SER A 83 10.21 2.33 -0.03
CA SER A 83 10.22 1.69 1.27
C SER A 83 9.92 0.19 1.16
N ILE A 84 9.05 -0.18 0.23
CA ILE A 84 8.68 -1.55 -0.06
C ILE A 84 8.94 -1.80 -1.54
N THR A 85 9.73 -2.82 -1.83
CA THR A 85 10.08 -3.18 -3.21
C THR A 85 10.21 -4.69 -3.34
N PHE A 86 10.41 -5.17 -4.56
CA PHE A 86 10.84 -6.55 -4.78
C PHE A 86 12.36 -6.58 -4.95
N SER A 87 13.03 -7.39 -4.15
CA SER A 87 14.47 -7.62 -4.31
C SER A 87 14.76 -8.64 -5.41
N SER A 88 13.75 -9.40 -5.83
CA SER A 88 13.81 -10.32 -6.95
C SER A 88 12.41 -10.43 -7.55
N LEU A 89 12.34 -10.45 -8.89
CA LEU A 89 11.10 -10.64 -9.64
C LEU A 89 10.94 -12.06 -10.17
N ARG A 90 12.04 -12.76 -10.34
CA ARG A 90 12.02 -14.13 -10.86
C ARG A 90 11.48 -15.11 -9.83
N GLU A 91 11.97 -15.00 -8.61
CA GLU A 91 11.41 -15.64 -7.42
C GLU A 91 11.02 -14.49 -6.48
N PRO A 92 9.76 -14.06 -6.48
CA PRO A 92 9.40 -12.82 -5.82
C PRO A 92 9.77 -12.80 -4.35
N VAL A 93 10.51 -11.77 -3.96
CA VAL A 93 10.87 -11.50 -2.56
C VAL A 93 10.50 -10.06 -2.27
N LEU A 94 9.54 -9.87 -1.37
CA LEU A 94 9.14 -8.54 -0.92
C LEU A 94 10.16 -8.03 0.07
N CYS A 95 10.74 -6.87 -0.19
CA CYS A 95 11.78 -6.29 0.64
C CYS A 95 11.28 -5.01 1.31
N VAL A 96 11.34 -4.99 2.64
CA VAL A 96 11.11 -3.80 3.45
C VAL A 96 12.46 -3.16 3.73
N GLN A 97 12.68 -1.97 3.21
CA GLN A 97 14.01 -1.35 3.20
C GLN A 97 14.27 -0.40 4.36
N ARG A 98 13.24 -0.08 5.14
CA ARG A 98 13.35 0.78 6.32
C ARG A 98 12.26 0.44 7.32
N ALA A 99 12.38 0.91 8.55
CA ALA A 99 11.35 0.73 9.56
C ALA A 99 10.07 1.44 9.13
N LEU A 100 8.93 0.75 9.21
CA LEU A 100 7.64 1.24 8.76
C LEU A 100 6.59 1.14 9.86
N PRO A 101 5.67 2.11 9.98
CA PRO A 101 4.58 2.00 10.92
C PRO A 101 3.56 0.96 10.45
N LEU A 102 3.09 0.13 11.38
CA LEU A 102 1.97 -0.78 11.12
C LEU A 102 0.65 -0.10 11.49
N ALA A 103 -0.39 -0.38 10.73
CA ALA A 103 -1.71 0.20 10.96
C ALA A 103 -2.26 -0.15 12.35
N CYS A 104 -1.98 -1.36 12.83
CA CYS A 104 -2.42 -1.82 14.15
C CYS A 104 -1.55 -1.30 15.31
N GLY A 105 -0.54 -0.49 15.02
CA GLY A 105 0.45 -0.04 15.98
C GLY A 105 1.73 -0.86 15.93
N GLY A 106 2.81 -0.29 16.43
CA GLY A 106 4.12 -0.92 16.35
C GLY A 106 4.86 -0.59 15.06
N VAL A 107 6.01 -1.17 14.91
CA VAL A 107 6.94 -0.89 13.81
C VAL A 107 7.35 -2.18 13.16
N LEU A 108 7.34 -2.20 11.83
CA LEU A 108 7.88 -3.28 11.03
C LEU A 108 9.33 -2.96 10.70
N GLU A 109 10.25 -3.80 11.16
CA GLU A 109 11.66 -3.61 10.88
C GLU A 109 12.02 -4.05 9.46
N PRO A 110 13.14 -3.55 8.89
CA PRO A 110 13.62 -4.00 7.59
C PRO A 110 13.80 -5.52 7.54
N GLN A 111 13.22 -6.14 6.53
CA GLN A 111 13.27 -7.58 6.35
C GLN A 111 12.81 -8.00 4.97
N GLU A 112 12.94 -9.27 4.66
CA GLU A 112 12.49 -9.84 3.39
C GLU A 112 11.42 -10.89 3.62
N PHE A 113 10.44 -10.92 2.69
CA PHE A 113 9.35 -11.90 2.70
C PHE A 113 9.34 -12.63 1.36
N PRO A 114 9.80 -13.87 1.28
CA PRO A 114 9.65 -14.66 0.06
C PRO A 114 8.17 -14.89 -0.26
N LEU A 115 7.81 -14.74 -1.54
CA LEU A 115 6.44 -14.92 -2.03
C LEU A 115 6.42 -16.00 -3.11
N PRO A 116 6.72 -17.28 -2.77
CA PRO A 116 6.83 -18.33 -3.75
C PRO A 116 5.53 -18.56 -4.49
N GLY A 117 5.62 -18.79 -5.81
CA GLY A 117 4.45 -19.10 -6.63
C GLY A 117 3.54 -17.92 -6.93
N LEU A 118 3.92 -16.70 -6.58
CA LEU A 118 3.11 -15.53 -6.89
C LEU A 118 3.37 -15.08 -8.33
N ALA A 119 2.46 -15.44 -9.23
CA ALA A 119 2.52 -15.01 -10.62
C ALA A 119 2.13 -13.55 -10.76
N GLY A 120 2.82 -12.81 -11.65
CA GLY A 120 2.51 -11.40 -11.87
C GLY A 120 2.80 -10.52 -10.67
N ALA A 121 3.84 -10.84 -9.91
CA ALA A 121 4.15 -10.19 -8.64
C ALA A 121 4.24 -8.67 -8.73
N GLU A 122 4.79 -8.13 -9.83
CA GLU A 122 4.91 -6.68 -10.00
C GLU A 122 3.55 -5.98 -9.93
N GLY A 123 2.54 -6.55 -10.60
CA GLY A 123 1.18 -6.00 -10.59
C GLY A 123 0.49 -6.12 -9.23
N LEU A 124 0.97 -7.01 -8.37
CA LEU A 124 0.40 -7.24 -7.05
C LEU A 124 1.09 -6.43 -5.95
N LEU A 125 2.14 -5.69 -6.27
CA LEU A 125 2.89 -4.93 -5.27
C LEU A 125 2.02 -3.99 -4.44
N PRO A 126 1.07 -3.22 -5.00
CA PRO A 126 0.18 -2.40 -4.18
C PRO A 126 -0.65 -3.22 -3.20
N CYS A 127 -1.14 -4.36 -3.63
CA CYS A 127 -1.99 -5.23 -2.82
C CYS A 127 -1.21 -5.86 -1.66
N VAL A 128 -0.05 -6.47 -1.95
CA VAL A 128 0.75 -7.12 -0.90
C VAL A 128 1.34 -6.11 0.06
N SER A 129 1.68 -4.90 -0.42
CA SER A 129 2.15 -3.81 0.44
C SER A 129 1.06 -3.33 1.39
N ALA A 130 -0.17 -3.17 0.90
CA ALA A 130 -1.30 -2.80 1.73
C ALA A 130 -1.59 -3.86 2.79
N ARG A 131 -1.59 -5.13 2.40
CA ARG A 131 -1.77 -6.23 3.34
C ARG A 131 -0.67 -6.22 4.41
N LEU A 132 0.57 -6.05 4.00
CA LEU A 132 1.71 -6.02 4.92
C LEU A 132 1.54 -4.95 5.99
N LEU A 133 1.24 -3.72 5.60
CA LEU A 133 1.10 -2.62 6.56
C LEU A 133 -0.17 -2.73 7.40
N TRP A 134 -1.23 -3.30 6.85
CA TRP A 134 -2.49 -3.47 7.58
C TRP A 134 -2.45 -4.61 8.60
N THR A 135 -1.83 -5.73 8.25
CA THR A 135 -1.84 -6.94 9.08
C THR A 135 -0.50 -7.29 9.71
N GLY A 136 0.61 -6.72 9.24
CA GLY A 136 1.96 -7.09 9.65
C GLY A 136 2.55 -8.25 8.84
N SER A 137 1.81 -8.82 7.90
CA SER A 137 2.27 -9.91 7.05
C SER A 137 1.76 -9.76 5.63
N PRO A 138 2.59 -10.03 4.60
CA PRO A 138 2.12 -9.98 3.20
C PRO A 138 1.38 -11.26 2.80
N TYR A 139 1.42 -12.29 3.62
CA TYR A 139 0.85 -13.60 3.28
C TYR A 139 -0.65 -13.62 3.53
N PRO A 140 -1.46 -14.19 2.61
CA PRO A 140 -2.87 -14.42 2.87
C PRO A 140 -3.06 -15.43 4.00
N PRO A 141 -4.18 -15.34 4.71
CA PRO A 141 -4.46 -16.25 5.81
C PRO A 141 -4.65 -17.70 5.33
#